data_d6699fc00bbcf5fe37d7f47dd39dfd72
#
_entry.id   d6699fc00bbcf5fe37d7f47dd39dfd72
#
_cell.length_a   1.000
_cell.length_b   1.000
_cell.length_c   1.000
_cell.angle_alpha   90.00
_cell.angle_beta   90.00
_cell.angle_gamma   90.00
#
_symmetry.space_group_name_H-M   'P 1'
#
loop_
_entity.id
_entity.type
_entity.pdbx_description
1 polymer ?
#
loop_
_entity_poly.entity_id
_entity_poly.type
_entity_poly.pdbx_seq_one_letter_code
_entity_poly.pdbx_strand_id
1 'polypeptide(L)'
;MLFRSKYQPDANNHVVDVIESQDCEAVVPGIMEFMTTRPYITDWNERNLGMGGNKTLYALMRKSLDLYNAPIKAALATSNGKFKQDEPMPELVKKAAEVTSIGVQAGEGWLLTAEILELIEQGCPNVICAQPFACLPNHVTGRGMFGKIRRLHPEANIVSIDYDPGASEANQLNRIKLMIAAAKKAHNAKFAEAGEPQGFTSAD
;
A
#
# COMPACT_ATOMS: atom_id res chain seq x y z
N MET A 1 3.58 -0.64 5.16
CA MET A 1 2.60 -0.84 6.25
C MET A 1 2.94 -2.10 6.99
N LEU A 2 2.99 -2.11 8.31
CA LEU A 2 3.24 -3.35 9.03
C LEU A 2 2.08 -4.30 8.84
N PHE A 3 2.40 -5.52 8.46
CA PHE A 3 1.48 -6.61 8.17
C PHE A 3 0.32 -6.76 9.18
N ARG A 4 0.56 -6.56 10.48
CA ARG A 4 -0.49 -6.64 11.49
C ARG A 4 -1.32 -5.37 11.61
N SER A 5 -0.71 -4.19 11.52
CA SER A 5 -1.41 -2.93 11.82
C SER A 5 -2.51 -2.59 10.83
N LYS A 6 -2.37 -2.95 9.54
CA LYS A 6 -3.39 -2.65 8.53
C LYS A 6 -4.65 -3.52 8.64
N TYR A 7 -4.54 -4.71 9.24
CA TYR A 7 -5.66 -5.66 9.35
C TYR A 7 -6.26 -5.75 10.75
N GLN A 8 -5.66 -5.09 11.74
CA GLN A 8 -6.10 -5.15 13.12
C GLN A 8 -6.61 -3.76 13.56
N PRO A 9 -7.93 -3.54 13.64
CA PRO A 9 -8.50 -2.23 13.97
C PRO A 9 -7.96 -1.65 15.28
N ASP A 10 -7.84 -2.46 16.33
CA ASP A 10 -7.28 -2.01 17.61
C ASP A 10 -5.81 -1.57 17.54
N ALA A 11 -5.06 -2.06 16.54
CA ALA A 11 -3.66 -1.70 16.36
C ALA A 11 -3.46 -0.43 15.51
N ASN A 12 -4.54 0.08 14.89
CA ASN A 12 -4.51 1.28 14.05
C ASN A 12 -5.59 2.32 14.43
N ASN A 13 -6.13 2.22 15.65
CA ASN A 13 -7.17 3.10 16.16
C ASN A 13 -8.35 3.24 15.19
N HIS A 14 -8.81 2.11 14.63
CA HIS A 14 -9.95 2.04 13.72
C HIS A 14 -9.86 3.00 12.53
N VAL A 15 -8.67 3.11 11.92
CA VAL A 15 -8.42 4.06 10.82
C VAL A 15 -9.37 3.91 9.64
N VAL A 16 -9.83 2.69 9.36
CA VAL A 16 -10.80 2.42 8.29
C VAL A 16 -12.13 3.08 8.63
N ASP A 17 -12.64 2.89 9.86
CA ASP A 17 -13.88 3.51 10.32
C ASP A 17 -13.79 5.04 10.28
N VAL A 18 -12.62 5.60 10.62
CA VAL A 18 -12.37 7.04 10.53
C VAL A 18 -12.45 7.53 9.09
N ILE A 19 -11.89 6.80 8.12
CA ILE A 19 -11.93 7.15 6.70
C ILE A 19 -13.36 7.07 6.17
N GLU A 20 -14.06 5.99 6.46
CA GLU A 20 -15.44 5.76 6.01
C GLU A 20 -16.43 6.75 6.63
N SER A 21 -16.23 7.15 7.89
CA SER A 21 -17.03 8.21 8.54
C SER A 21 -16.90 9.59 7.88
N GLN A 22 -15.93 9.76 7.00
CA GLN A 22 -15.71 10.97 6.22
C GLN A 22 -16.14 10.81 4.75
N ASP A 23 -17.07 9.90 4.45
CA ASP A 23 -17.56 9.60 3.09
C ASP A 23 -16.45 9.24 2.10
N CYS A 24 -15.43 8.54 2.57
CA CYS A 24 -14.32 8.04 1.76
C CYS A 24 -14.28 6.52 1.80
N GLU A 25 -13.88 5.89 0.70
CA GLU A 25 -13.64 4.45 0.65
C GLU A 25 -12.22 4.12 1.12
N ALA A 26 -12.08 3.09 1.96
CA ALA A 26 -10.79 2.58 2.40
C ALA A 26 -10.38 1.35 1.61
N VAL A 27 -9.21 1.42 0.95
CA VAL A 27 -8.61 0.28 0.23
C VAL A 27 -7.41 -0.22 1.01
N VAL A 28 -7.39 -1.51 1.33
CA VAL A 28 -6.30 -2.15 2.08
C VAL A 28 -5.65 -3.22 1.19
N PRO A 29 -4.33 -3.13 0.89
CA PRO A 29 -3.64 -4.13 0.08
C PRO A 29 -3.74 -5.53 0.65
N GLY A 30 -3.75 -6.54 -0.20
CA GLY A 30 -3.92 -7.94 0.16
C GLY A 30 -2.73 -8.52 0.95
N ILE A 31 -3.01 -9.54 1.75
CA ILE A 31 -1.99 -10.26 2.55
C ILE A 31 -1.12 -11.18 1.68
N MET A 32 -1.66 -11.64 0.56
CA MET A 32 -1.00 -12.64 -0.28
C MET A 32 0.24 -12.10 -0.98
N GLU A 33 0.31 -10.80 -1.25
CA GLU A 33 1.50 -10.15 -1.79
C GLU A 33 2.72 -10.35 -0.89
N PHE A 34 2.55 -10.12 0.41
CA PHE A 34 3.63 -10.36 1.37
C PHE A 34 4.08 -11.82 1.38
N MET A 35 3.16 -12.78 1.33
CA MET A 35 3.49 -14.21 1.29
C MET A 35 4.25 -14.61 0.02
N THR A 36 3.96 -13.95 -1.09
CA THR A 36 4.58 -14.25 -2.39
C THR A 36 5.94 -13.58 -2.60
N THR A 37 6.36 -12.65 -1.74
CA THR A 37 7.69 -11.98 -1.88
C THR A 37 8.89 -12.92 -1.75
N ARG A 38 8.82 -13.92 -0.86
CA ARG A 38 9.95 -14.79 -0.51
C ARG A 38 10.62 -15.48 -1.71
N PRO A 39 9.89 -16.09 -2.64
CA PRO A 39 10.49 -16.69 -3.83
C PRO A 39 11.25 -15.67 -4.70
N TYR A 40 10.77 -14.43 -4.78
CA TYR A 40 11.41 -13.36 -5.54
C TYR A 40 12.66 -12.82 -4.87
N ILE A 41 12.63 -12.64 -3.55
CA ILE A 41 13.79 -12.27 -2.73
C ILE A 41 14.92 -13.30 -2.91
N THR A 42 14.59 -14.57 -2.86
CA THR A 42 15.61 -15.64 -3.00
C THR A 42 16.23 -15.67 -4.38
N ASP A 43 15.44 -15.51 -5.44
CA ASP A 43 15.94 -15.43 -6.81
C ASP A 43 16.87 -14.20 -6.99
N TRP A 44 16.49 -13.06 -6.42
CA TRP A 44 17.34 -11.86 -6.43
C TRP A 44 18.66 -12.08 -5.66
N ASN A 45 18.61 -12.69 -4.49
CA ASN A 45 19.80 -12.97 -3.67
C ASN A 45 20.76 -13.91 -4.37
N GLU A 46 20.24 -14.93 -5.04
CA GLU A 46 21.08 -15.84 -5.83
C GLU A 46 21.80 -15.09 -6.96
N ARG A 47 21.08 -14.27 -7.73
CA ARG A 47 21.65 -13.56 -8.87
C ARG A 47 22.65 -12.48 -8.48
N ASN A 48 22.41 -11.77 -7.37
CA ASN A 48 23.18 -10.57 -7.02
C ASN A 48 24.18 -10.80 -5.88
N LEU A 49 23.94 -11.77 -5.02
CA LEU A 49 24.75 -12.03 -3.83
C LEU A 49 25.43 -13.42 -3.86
N GLY A 50 25.13 -14.25 -4.87
CA GLY A 50 25.60 -15.64 -4.90
C GLY A 50 25.06 -16.51 -3.74
N MET A 51 24.01 -16.05 -3.07
CA MET A 51 23.38 -16.76 -1.96
C MET A 51 22.37 -17.76 -2.53
N GLY A 52 22.86 -18.97 -2.82
CA GLY A 52 22.05 -20.02 -3.42
C GLY A 52 20.88 -20.47 -2.54
N GLY A 53 19.80 -20.83 -3.22
CA GLY A 53 18.62 -21.45 -2.62
C GLY A 53 18.13 -22.61 -3.48
N ASN A 54 17.17 -23.38 -2.98
CA ASN A 54 16.58 -24.46 -3.74
C ASN A 54 15.55 -23.91 -4.75
N LYS A 55 15.98 -23.66 -5.99
CA LYS A 55 15.13 -23.12 -7.07
C LYS A 55 13.84 -23.91 -7.28
N THR A 56 13.93 -25.25 -7.22
CA THR A 56 12.78 -26.14 -7.40
C THR A 56 11.76 -25.93 -6.28
N LEU A 57 12.23 -25.83 -5.04
CA LEU A 57 11.37 -25.58 -3.88
C LEU A 57 10.65 -24.22 -4.04
N TYR A 58 11.36 -23.16 -4.41
CA TYR A 58 10.76 -21.84 -4.57
C TYR A 58 9.81 -21.75 -5.78
N ALA A 59 10.11 -22.48 -6.85
CA ALA A 59 9.16 -22.60 -7.97
C ALA A 59 7.88 -23.34 -7.57
N LEU A 60 8.00 -24.40 -6.75
CA LEU A 60 6.86 -25.12 -6.22
C LEU A 60 6.05 -24.24 -5.26
N MET A 61 6.72 -23.50 -4.37
CA MET A 61 6.06 -22.54 -3.48
C MET A 61 5.26 -21.49 -4.26
N ARG A 62 5.85 -20.87 -5.30
CA ARG A 62 5.11 -19.94 -6.15
C ARG A 62 3.86 -20.57 -6.74
N LYS A 63 4.00 -21.74 -7.34
CA LYS A 63 2.87 -22.45 -7.94
C LYS A 63 1.79 -22.80 -6.94
N SER A 64 2.15 -23.19 -5.72
CA SER A 64 1.17 -23.50 -4.66
C SER A 64 0.46 -22.24 -4.16
N LEU A 65 1.16 -21.12 -4.03
CA LEU A 65 0.57 -19.84 -3.65
C LEU A 65 -0.36 -19.29 -4.75
N ASP A 66 0.04 -19.39 -6.01
CA ASP A 66 -0.78 -19.01 -7.16
C ASP A 66 -2.07 -19.85 -7.21
N LEU A 67 -1.96 -21.17 -6.98
CA LEU A 67 -3.12 -22.07 -6.93
C LEU A 67 -4.05 -21.75 -5.77
N TYR A 68 -3.48 -21.45 -4.60
CA TYR A 68 -4.26 -21.04 -3.42
C TYR A 68 -4.97 -19.70 -3.64
N ASN A 69 -4.35 -18.76 -4.35
CA ASN A 69 -4.91 -17.43 -4.62
C ASN A 69 -5.91 -17.42 -5.81
N ALA A 70 -5.90 -18.46 -6.65
CA ALA A 70 -6.73 -18.50 -7.85
C ALA A 70 -8.24 -18.33 -7.59
N PRO A 71 -8.86 -18.95 -6.57
CA PRO A 71 -10.28 -18.74 -6.29
C PRO A 71 -10.60 -17.31 -5.81
N ILE A 72 -9.68 -16.68 -5.09
CA ILE A 72 -9.82 -15.28 -4.65
C ILE A 72 -9.79 -14.35 -5.88
N LYS A 73 -8.83 -14.54 -6.77
CA LYS A 73 -8.74 -13.78 -8.03
C LYS A 73 -9.97 -13.98 -8.92
N ALA A 74 -10.47 -15.21 -9.01
CA ALA A 74 -11.70 -15.50 -9.74
C ALA A 74 -12.92 -14.77 -9.14
N ALA A 75 -13.06 -14.76 -7.82
CA ALA A 75 -14.13 -14.04 -7.14
C ALA A 75 -14.02 -12.51 -7.37
N LEU A 76 -12.82 -11.93 -7.26
CA LEU A 76 -12.59 -10.53 -7.55
C LEU A 76 -12.90 -10.16 -9.02
N ALA A 77 -12.56 -11.04 -9.97
CA ALA A 77 -12.87 -10.83 -11.38
C ALA A 77 -14.37 -10.77 -11.66
N THR A 78 -15.20 -11.46 -10.86
CA THR A 78 -16.67 -11.41 -11.00
C THR A 78 -17.30 -10.15 -10.41
N SER A 79 -16.54 -9.31 -9.75
CA SER A 79 -17.01 -8.07 -9.09
C SER A 79 -17.36 -6.92 -10.06
N ASN A 80 -17.19 -7.12 -11.38
CA ASN A 80 -17.39 -6.09 -12.41
C ASN A 80 -16.55 -4.81 -12.16
N GLY A 81 -15.33 -4.98 -11.66
CA GLY A 81 -14.40 -3.87 -11.36
C GLY A 81 -14.68 -3.15 -10.04
N LYS A 82 -15.67 -3.60 -9.26
CA LYS A 82 -15.97 -3.02 -7.95
C LYS A 82 -14.80 -3.20 -6.95
N PHE A 83 -14.14 -4.35 -7.01
CA PHE A 83 -12.93 -4.61 -6.26
C PHE A 83 -11.76 -4.82 -7.23
N LYS A 84 -10.65 -4.14 -6.97
CA LYS A 84 -9.44 -4.31 -7.76
C LYS A 84 -8.70 -5.56 -7.36
N GLN A 85 -8.05 -6.18 -8.32
CA GLN A 85 -7.17 -7.31 -8.07
C GLN A 85 -5.77 -6.80 -7.73
N ASP A 86 -5.10 -7.50 -6.82
CA ASP A 86 -3.67 -7.29 -6.55
C ASP A 86 -2.87 -7.56 -7.83
N GLU A 87 -1.87 -6.74 -8.08
CA GLU A 87 -1.02 -6.90 -9.25
C GLU A 87 -0.13 -8.14 -9.15
N PRO A 88 0.27 -8.71 -10.28
CA PRO A 88 1.24 -9.80 -10.28
C PRO A 88 2.56 -9.36 -9.67
N MET A 89 3.17 -10.19 -8.83
CA MET A 89 4.44 -9.89 -8.15
C MET A 89 5.56 -9.39 -9.08
N PRO A 90 5.73 -9.89 -10.33
CA PRO A 90 6.72 -9.32 -11.25
C PRO A 90 6.53 -7.84 -11.57
N GLU A 91 5.28 -7.37 -11.62
CA GLU A 91 4.96 -5.95 -11.86
C GLU A 91 5.28 -5.12 -10.63
N LEU A 92 4.93 -5.60 -9.43
CA LEU A 92 5.31 -4.96 -8.16
C LEU A 92 6.83 -4.83 -8.02
N VAL A 93 7.59 -5.85 -8.41
CA VAL A 93 9.07 -5.81 -8.45
C VAL A 93 9.57 -4.71 -9.36
N LYS A 94 9.00 -4.55 -10.55
CA LYS A 94 9.38 -3.49 -11.50
C LYS A 94 9.10 -2.10 -10.91
N LYS A 95 7.90 -1.89 -10.40
CA LYS A 95 7.50 -0.63 -9.75
C LYS A 95 8.43 -0.26 -8.60
N ALA A 96 8.67 -1.19 -7.68
CA ALA A 96 9.60 -0.95 -6.59
C ALA A 96 11.00 -0.55 -7.09
N ALA A 97 11.50 -1.20 -8.16
CA ALA A 97 12.83 -0.94 -8.71
C ALA A 97 13.00 0.50 -9.26
N GLU A 98 11.94 1.19 -9.61
CA GLU A 98 11.97 2.60 -10.01
C GLU A 98 12.33 3.53 -8.84
N VAL A 99 11.97 3.12 -7.63
CA VAL A 99 12.12 3.94 -6.42
C VAL A 99 13.20 3.41 -5.49
N THR A 100 13.26 2.10 -5.26
CA THR A 100 14.20 1.48 -4.32
C THR A 100 14.75 0.17 -4.85
N SER A 101 15.85 -0.30 -4.28
CA SER A 101 16.42 -1.62 -4.66
C SER A 101 15.61 -2.77 -4.04
N ILE A 102 15.40 -3.82 -4.83
CA ILE A 102 14.85 -5.10 -4.34
C ILE A 102 15.77 -5.75 -3.29
N GLY A 103 17.02 -5.34 -3.21
CA GLY A 103 17.96 -5.74 -2.16
C GLY A 103 17.63 -5.20 -0.77
N VAL A 104 16.71 -4.24 -0.65
CA VAL A 104 16.21 -3.75 0.64
C VAL A 104 15.11 -4.69 1.14
N GLN A 105 15.50 -5.73 1.89
CA GLN A 105 14.68 -6.92 2.19
C GLN A 105 14.31 -7.06 3.68
N ALA A 106 14.72 -6.11 4.55
CA ALA A 106 14.40 -6.18 5.97
C ALA A 106 12.90 -6.00 6.19
N GLY A 107 12.27 -6.96 6.84
CA GLY A 107 10.81 -7.01 7.03
C GLY A 107 10.07 -7.10 5.70
N GLU A 108 9.12 -6.20 5.45
CA GLU A 108 8.41 -6.05 4.17
C GLU A 108 9.34 -5.46 3.09
N GLY A 109 10.34 -4.69 3.52
CA GLY A 109 11.35 -4.12 2.65
C GLY A 109 10.77 -3.32 1.48
N TRP A 110 11.26 -3.63 0.28
CA TRP A 110 10.83 -2.97 -0.97
C TRP A 110 9.33 -3.11 -1.29
N LEU A 111 8.64 -4.12 -0.72
CA LEU A 111 7.21 -4.31 -0.95
C LEU A 111 6.38 -3.10 -0.49
N LEU A 112 6.75 -2.46 0.62
CA LEU A 112 6.06 -1.25 1.09
C LEU A 112 6.05 -0.14 0.04
N THR A 113 7.17 0.03 -0.65
CA THR A 113 7.27 1.00 -1.76
C THR A 113 6.41 0.57 -2.93
N ALA A 114 6.40 -0.72 -3.28
CA ALA A 114 5.59 -1.27 -4.36
C ALA A 114 4.09 -1.11 -4.10
N GLU A 115 3.61 -1.45 -2.90
CA GLU A 115 2.20 -1.28 -2.49
C GLU A 115 1.75 0.19 -2.61
N ILE A 116 2.60 1.15 -2.23
CA ILE A 116 2.26 2.58 -2.39
C ILE A 116 2.10 2.95 -3.86
N LEU A 117 3.03 2.52 -4.72
CA LEU A 117 2.98 2.80 -6.16
C LEU A 117 1.78 2.12 -6.82
N GLU A 118 1.51 0.88 -6.47
CA GLU A 118 0.35 0.15 -6.94
C GLU A 118 -0.96 0.89 -6.62
N LEU A 119 -1.15 1.30 -5.37
CA LEU A 119 -2.34 2.07 -4.96
C LEU A 119 -2.49 3.36 -5.77
N ILE A 120 -1.42 4.12 -5.97
CA ILE A 120 -1.44 5.36 -6.74
C ILE A 120 -1.87 5.10 -8.19
N GLU A 121 -1.26 4.12 -8.84
CA GLU A 121 -1.55 3.78 -10.24
C GLU A 121 -2.94 3.16 -10.41
N GLN A 122 -3.45 2.49 -9.40
CA GLN A 122 -4.82 2.00 -9.36
C GLN A 122 -5.86 3.12 -9.12
N GLY A 123 -5.42 4.38 -9.00
CA GLY A 123 -6.29 5.54 -8.80
C GLY A 123 -6.58 5.85 -7.34
N CYS A 124 -5.80 5.30 -6.41
CA CYS A 124 -5.87 5.58 -4.97
C CYS A 124 -4.63 6.39 -4.52
N PRO A 125 -4.47 7.67 -4.95
CA PRO A 125 -3.27 8.46 -4.67
C PRO A 125 -3.16 8.93 -3.23
N ASN A 126 -4.22 8.74 -2.42
CA ASN A 126 -4.27 9.14 -1.02
C ASN A 126 -3.89 7.95 -0.14
N VAL A 127 -2.64 7.90 0.33
CA VAL A 127 -2.09 6.72 0.99
C VAL A 127 -1.72 7.00 2.44
N ILE A 128 -2.24 6.20 3.37
CA ILE A 128 -1.85 6.19 4.78
C ILE A 128 -0.87 5.04 5.02
N CYS A 129 0.35 5.36 5.41
CA CYS A 129 1.30 4.39 5.92
C CYS A 129 1.14 4.30 7.43
N ALA A 130 0.33 3.35 7.88
CA ALA A 130 0.17 3.04 9.30
C ALA A 130 1.38 2.24 9.78
N GLN A 131 2.07 2.71 10.80
CA GLN A 131 3.31 2.10 11.24
C GLN A 131 3.48 2.18 12.76
N PRO A 132 4.17 1.23 13.41
CA PRO A 132 4.67 1.43 14.76
C PRO A 132 5.84 2.41 14.73
N PHE A 133 6.01 3.16 15.82
CA PHE A 133 7.18 4.02 15.99
C PHE A 133 8.48 3.23 15.86
N ALA A 134 9.47 3.81 15.20
CA ALA A 134 10.80 3.23 14.96
C ALA A 134 10.82 1.89 14.20
N CYS A 135 9.74 1.51 13.51
CA CYS A 135 9.78 0.35 12.63
C CYS A 135 10.70 0.63 11.44
N LEU A 136 11.86 -0.04 11.40
CA LEU A 136 12.90 0.22 10.41
C LEU A 136 12.40 0.11 8.95
N PRO A 137 11.76 -0.98 8.50
CA PRO A 137 11.28 -1.06 7.11
C PRO A 137 10.30 0.07 6.77
N ASN A 138 9.35 0.37 7.65
CA ASN A 138 8.39 1.44 7.40
C ASN A 138 9.04 2.84 7.30
N HIS A 139 10.10 3.08 8.07
CA HIS A 139 10.83 4.36 7.98
C HIS A 139 11.71 4.43 6.74
N VAL A 140 12.38 3.34 6.35
CA VAL A 140 13.32 3.31 5.23
C VAL A 140 12.58 3.19 3.89
N THR A 141 11.80 2.12 3.70
CA THR A 141 11.13 1.80 2.42
C THR A 141 9.68 2.29 2.31
N GLY A 142 9.10 2.74 3.42
CA GLY A 142 7.87 3.50 3.44
C GLY A 142 8.18 5.00 3.40
N ARG A 143 8.22 5.64 4.58
CA ARG A 143 8.37 7.10 4.73
C ARG A 143 9.60 7.67 4.02
N GLY A 144 10.74 6.98 4.03
CA GLY A 144 11.97 7.42 3.38
C GLY A 144 11.84 7.57 1.86
N MET A 145 10.92 6.85 1.24
CA MET A 145 10.69 6.88 -0.21
C MET A 145 9.68 7.94 -0.66
N PHE A 146 8.90 8.55 0.24
CA PHE A 146 7.85 9.52 -0.11
C PHE A 146 8.35 10.67 -1.00
N GLY A 147 9.55 11.18 -0.73
CA GLY A 147 10.12 12.26 -1.53
C GLY A 147 10.37 11.86 -2.98
N LYS A 148 10.81 10.63 -3.23
CA LYS A 148 11.02 10.10 -4.58
C LYS A 148 9.70 9.75 -5.25
N ILE A 149 8.77 9.13 -4.52
CA ILE A 149 7.43 8.79 -5.04
C ILE A 149 6.70 10.05 -5.49
N ARG A 150 6.67 11.12 -4.67
CA ARG A 150 6.02 12.39 -5.04
C ARG A 150 6.65 13.10 -6.25
N ARG A 151 7.93 12.86 -6.53
CA ARG A 151 8.55 13.38 -7.76
C ARG A 151 8.11 12.63 -9.00
N LEU A 152 7.85 11.33 -8.90
CA LEU A 152 7.35 10.49 -9.99
C LEU A 152 5.83 10.63 -10.15
N HIS A 153 5.12 10.78 -9.03
CA HIS A 153 3.67 10.88 -8.93
C HIS A 153 3.30 12.14 -8.13
N PRO A 154 3.23 13.32 -8.79
CA PRO A 154 2.93 14.59 -8.12
C PRO A 154 1.55 14.62 -7.44
N GLU A 155 0.61 13.80 -7.91
CA GLU A 155 -0.72 13.59 -7.34
C GLU A 155 -0.71 12.83 -6.01
N ALA A 156 0.40 12.22 -5.63
CA ALA A 156 0.50 11.36 -4.46
C ALA A 156 0.40 12.14 -3.14
N ASN A 157 -0.70 11.95 -2.43
CA ASN A 157 -0.98 12.48 -1.11
C ASN A 157 -0.72 11.42 -0.06
N ILE A 158 0.53 11.32 0.40
CA ILE A 158 0.99 10.24 1.27
C ILE A 158 1.27 10.78 2.68
N VAL A 159 0.77 10.09 3.71
CA VAL A 159 1.03 10.43 5.11
C VAL A 159 1.48 9.18 5.88
N SER A 160 2.45 9.32 6.78
CA SER A 160 2.78 8.27 7.75
C SER A 160 2.14 8.57 9.10
N ILE A 161 1.52 7.58 9.69
CA ILE A 161 0.91 7.67 11.02
C ILE A 161 1.58 6.62 11.91
N ASP A 162 2.17 7.11 13.01
CA ASP A 162 2.77 6.22 14.01
C ASP A 162 1.69 5.78 15.00
N TYR A 163 1.50 4.46 15.14
CA TYR A 163 0.58 3.84 16.07
C TYR A 163 1.37 3.12 17.16
N ASP A 164 1.49 3.74 18.29
CA ASP A 164 2.09 3.16 19.48
C ASP A 164 1.37 3.68 20.74
N PRO A 165 1.50 3.00 21.89
CA PRO A 165 0.75 3.35 23.09
C PRO A 165 1.00 4.76 23.65
N GLY A 166 2.11 5.40 23.26
CA GLY A 166 2.46 6.76 23.67
C GLY A 166 2.07 7.83 22.64
N ALA A 167 1.56 7.43 21.49
CA ALA A 167 1.21 8.37 20.44
C ALA A 167 -0.09 9.12 20.77
N SER A 168 -0.14 10.41 20.43
CA SER A 168 -1.34 11.21 20.58
C SER A 168 -2.37 10.87 19.52
N GLU A 169 -3.49 10.26 19.92
CA GLU A 169 -4.62 9.96 19.04
C GLU A 169 -5.14 11.22 18.35
N ALA A 170 -5.21 12.35 19.04
CA ALA A 170 -5.62 13.62 18.45
C ALA A 170 -4.71 14.04 17.29
N ASN A 171 -3.40 13.86 17.43
CA ASN A 171 -2.45 14.15 16.36
C ASN A 171 -2.61 13.19 15.17
N GLN A 172 -2.86 11.91 15.42
CA GLN A 172 -3.13 10.92 14.38
C GLN A 172 -4.38 11.30 13.59
N LEU A 173 -5.49 11.56 14.28
CA LEU A 173 -6.76 11.98 13.68
C LEU A 173 -6.63 13.29 12.90
N ASN A 174 -5.93 14.28 13.42
CA ASN A 174 -5.70 15.55 12.72
C ASN A 174 -4.95 15.34 11.40
N ARG A 175 -3.92 14.49 11.38
CA ARG A 175 -3.17 14.19 10.16
C ARG A 175 -4.02 13.45 9.13
N ILE A 176 -4.85 12.50 9.56
CA ILE A 176 -5.79 11.78 8.69
C ILE A 176 -6.82 12.76 8.11
N LYS A 177 -7.45 13.59 8.95
CA LYS A 177 -8.44 14.59 8.50
C LYS A 177 -7.84 15.61 7.52
N LEU A 178 -6.61 16.08 7.75
CA LEU A 178 -5.91 16.97 6.82
C LEU A 178 -5.65 16.29 5.47
N MET A 179 -5.26 15.02 5.47
CA MET A 179 -5.08 14.25 4.25
C MET A 179 -6.41 14.09 3.51
N ILE A 180 -7.49 13.73 4.21
CA ILE A 180 -8.83 13.58 3.61
C ILE A 180 -9.33 14.92 3.06
N ALA A 181 -9.14 16.03 3.76
CA ALA A 181 -9.53 17.36 3.27
C ALA A 181 -8.78 17.71 1.98
N ALA A 182 -7.49 17.41 1.89
CA ALA A 182 -6.71 17.59 0.66
C ALA A 182 -7.21 16.68 -0.47
N ALA A 183 -7.55 15.42 -0.16
CA ALA A 183 -8.11 14.47 -1.11
C ALA A 183 -9.45 14.94 -1.68
N LYS A 184 -10.39 15.36 -0.81
CA LYS A 184 -11.69 15.91 -1.23
C LYS A 184 -11.54 17.17 -2.08
N LYS A 185 -10.63 18.09 -1.71
CA LYS A 185 -10.33 19.28 -2.51
C LYS A 185 -9.82 18.94 -3.90
N ALA A 186 -8.87 17.99 -4.02
CA ALA A 186 -8.32 17.55 -5.29
C ALA A 186 -9.39 16.84 -6.16
N HIS A 187 -10.25 16.04 -5.53
CA HIS A 187 -11.37 15.39 -6.19
C HIS A 187 -12.34 16.42 -6.78
N ASN A 188 -12.82 17.35 -5.95
CA ASN A 188 -13.75 18.40 -6.40
C ASN A 188 -13.16 19.27 -7.51
N ALA A 189 -11.87 19.58 -7.48
CA ALA A 189 -11.20 20.31 -8.54
C ALA A 189 -11.24 19.57 -9.88
N LYS A 190 -11.00 18.27 -9.89
CA LYS A 190 -11.09 17.43 -11.10
C LYS A 190 -12.50 17.39 -11.67
N PHE A 191 -13.54 17.31 -10.84
CA PHE A 191 -14.93 17.33 -11.29
C PHE A 191 -15.35 18.71 -11.83
N ALA A 192 -14.90 19.79 -11.20
CA ALA A 192 -15.15 21.14 -11.69
C ALA A 192 -14.53 21.37 -13.08
N GLU A 193 -13.33 20.85 -13.34
CA GLU A 193 -12.68 20.89 -14.66
C GLU A 193 -13.40 20.02 -15.70
N ALA A 194 -13.99 18.89 -15.27
CA ALA A 194 -14.75 18.00 -16.16
C ALA A 194 -16.17 18.49 -16.48
N GLY A 195 -16.64 19.58 -15.85
CA GLY A 195 -17.99 20.11 -16.04
C GLY A 195 -19.12 19.30 -15.40
N GLU A 196 -18.78 18.37 -14.51
CA GLU A 196 -19.74 17.54 -13.76
C GLU A 196 -20.14 18.21 -12.43
N PRO A 197 -21.39 18.00 -11.92
CA PRO A 197 -21.81 18.57 -10.64
C PRO A 197 -20.95 18.05 -9.48
N GLN A 198 -20.60 18.92 -8.54
CA GLN A 198 -19.74 18.62 -7.39
C GLN A 198 -20.30 17.44 -6.58
N GLY A 199 -19.50 16.38 -6.46
CA GLY A 199 -19.90 15.13 -5.78
C GLY A 199 -19.88 15.18 -4.25
N PHE A 200 -19.27 16.23 -3.62
CA PHE A 200 -19.24 16.41 -2.18
C PHE A 200 -19.65 17.81 -1.79
N THR A 201 -20.82 17.95 -1.18
CA THR A 201 -21.16 19.16 -0.41
C THR A 201 -20.47 19.07 0.94
N SER A 202 -19.77 20.14 1.35
CA SER A 202 -19.34 20.30 2.73
C SER A 202 -20.60 20.34 3.60
N ALA A 203 -20.87 19.28 4.34
CA ALA A 203 -21.82 19.37 5.43
C ALA A 203 -21.19 20.22 6.54
N ASP A 204 -21.92 21.22 6.97
CA ASP A 204 -21.63 22.14 8.08
C ASP A 204 -21.28 21.45 9.39
#